data_379ae110177308a845cf43083227c20b
#
_entry.id   379ae110177308a845cf43083227c20b
#
_cell.length_a   1.000
_cell.length_b   1.000
_cell.length_c   1.000
_cell.angle_alpha   90.00
_cell.angle_beta   90.00
_cell.angle_gamma   90.00
#
_symmetry.space_group_name_H-M   'P 1'
#
loop_
_entity.id
_entity.type
_entity.pdbx_description
1 polymer ?
#
loop_
_entity_poly.entity_id
_entity_poly.type
_entity_poly.pdbx_seq_one_letter_code
_entity_poly.pdbx_strand_id
1 'polypeptide(L)'
;MLRDIDIKYRYSTGSKDTPIQFFTDTLSNSVNFDLGLGFFSSASINVLATGFARFISNGGKMRMYINQNLSDEDVKAISSMPTEMLEEKLIADVAAMTSLLSKRDKHFFNWLSYLICSHRIDIKIVVPKAGGIAHQKFGILTDANNDKVCFSGSLNFTASALLRNIETIDCYTSWEEGNIGRIEKSEDDFETIFSGKSEAVLTYEPTVLKDFIKTKYPSPDIEQLLEEEAELITKLSSPNASSFTPYELDADNEELHFPYSTGPFEYQTNAYKNWVKNNYHGIFAMATGTGKTITSLNCVLQEYKRTGIYNVLILVPSIDLVNQWIGEVAKFNVPSHKTYVVNGQTDWRKSLTQLSTVIKWGGTQDFVIISTYDSFKNPYFLDLIEV
;
A
#
# COMPACT_ATOMS: atom_id res chain seq x y z
N MET A 1 -29.24 0.18 7.81
CA MET A 1 -29.38 -0.05 6.35
C MET A 1 -28.62 1.03 5.61
N LEU A 2 -28.28 0.82 4.35
CA LEU A 2 -27.53 1.83 3.57
C LEU A 2 -28.30 3.13 3.39
N ARG A 3 -29.62 3.06 3.25
CA ARG A 3 -30.49 4.26 3.18
C ARG A 3 -30.53 5.12 4.45
N ASP A 4 -30.18 4.54 5.58
CA ASP A 4 -30.19 5.25 6.86
C ASP A 4 -28.90 6.06 7.08
N ILE A 5 -27.93 5.92 6.17
CA ILE A 5 -26.65 6.62 6.19
C ILE A 5 -26.76 7.87 5.32
N ASP A 6 -26.24 8.99 5.81
CA ASP A 6 -26.11 10.24 5.04
C ASP A 6 -24.96 10.15 4.03
N ILE A 7 -25.16 9.43 2.93
CA ILE A 7 -24.17 9.25 1.87
C ILE A 7 -23.98 10.55 1.11
N LYS A 8 -22.72 11.03 1.06
CA LYS A 8 -22.36 12.21 0.29
C LYS A 8 -22.04 11.83 -1.16
N TYR A 9 -22.26 12.73 -2.09
CA TYR A 9 -21.90 12.54 -3.50
C TYR A 9 -20.39 12.37 -3.73
N ARG A 10 -19.58 12.94 -2.81
CA ARG A 10 -18.12 12.89 -2.88
C ARG A 10 -17.48 12.84 -1.51
N TYR A 11 -16.46 12.01 -1.38
CA TYR A 11 -15.57 11.97 -0.23
C TYR A 11 -14.15 12.24 -0.68
N SER A 12 -13.38 12.98 0.14
CA SER A 12 -12.00 13.33 -0.18
C SER A 12 -11.13 13.25 1.07
N THR A 13 -9.89 12.80 0.88
CA THR A 13 -8.89 12.90 1.95
C THR A 13 -8.61 14.37 2.24
N GLY A 14 -8.51 14.73 3.51
CA GLY A 14 -8.32 16.12 3.93
C GLY A 14 -9.61 16.97 4.00
N SER A 15 -10.79 16.40 3.67
CA SER A 15 -12.10 17.00 3.95
C SER A 15 -12.69 16.44 5.25
N LYS A 16 -13.81 17.01 5.69
CA LYS A 16 -14.60 16.43 6.80
C LYS A 16 -15.26 15.11 6.41
N ASP A 17 -15.60 14.95 5.14
CA ASP A 17 -16.23 13.76 4.58
C ASP A 17 -15.12 12.88 3.96
N THR A 18 -14.57 11.98 4.76
CA THR A 18 -13.38 11.18 4.38
C THR A 18 -13.78 9.82 3.78
N PRO A 19 -12.96 9.25 2.86
CA PRO A 19 -13.17 7.90 2.38
C PRO A 19 -13.19 6.84 3.48
N ILE A 20 -12.43 7.02 4.56
CA ILE A 20 -12.43 6.12 5.74
C ILE A 20 -13.81 6.06 6.34
N GLN A 21 -14.43 7.21 6.60
CA GLN A 21 -15.78 7.28 7.17
C GLN A 21 -16.78 6.60 6.24
N PHE A 22 -16.71 6.89 4.93
CA PHE A 22 -17.54 6.25 3.94
C PHE A 22 -17.49 4.72 4.02
N PHE A 23 -16.30 4.13 3.98
CA PHE A 23 -16.17 2.67 4.01
C PHE A 23 -16.57 2.07 5.35
N THR A 24 -16.23 2.73 6.47
CA THR A 24 -16.65 2.27 7.80
C THR A 24 -18.17 2.18 7.91
N ASP A 25 -18.87 3.21 7.47
CA ASP A 25 -20.32 3.28 7.55
C ASP A 25 -21.00 2.32 6.56
N THR A 26 -20.53 2.31 5.31
CA THR A 26 -21.18 1.49 4.27
C THR A 26 -20.89 -0.01 4.44
N LEU A 27 -19.66 -0.42 4.74
CA LEU A 27 -19.34 -1.83 5.00
C LEU A 27 -20.10 -2.37 6.20
N SER A 28 -20.21 -1.60 7.28
CA SER A 28 -20.95 -2.00 8.48
C SER A 28 -22.43 -2.25 8.23
N ASN A 29 -22.97 -1.74 7.14
CA ASN A 29 -24.39 -1.84 6.78
C ASN A 29 -24.62 -2.68 5.50
N SER A 30 -23.60 -3.30 4.96
CA SER A 30 -23.67 -4.10 3.73
C SER A 30 -23.59 -5.60 4.01
N VAL A 31 -24.11 -6.39 3.08
CA VAL A 31 -24.04 -7.86 3.07
C VAL A 31 -23.32 -8.39 1.81
N ASN A 32 -23.19 -7.58 0.76
CA ASN A 32 -22.38 -7.90 -0.40
C ASN A 32 -21.49 -6.71 -0.76
N PHE A 33 -20.27 -7.02 -1.21
CA PHE A 33 -19.32 -6.04 -1.67
C PHE A 33 -18.59 -6.54 -2.92
N ASP A 34 -18.87 -5.91 -4.05
CA ASP A 34 -18.19 -6.13 -5.32
C ASP A 34 -17.14 -5.04 -5.52
N LEU A 35 -15.88 -5.42 -5.74
CA LEU A 35 -14.76 -4.47 -5.79
C LEU A 35 -13.86 -4.73 -7.01
N GLY A 36 -13.74 -3.72 -7.87
CA GLY A 36 -12.78 -3.68 -8.96
C GLY A 36 -11.59 -2.80 -8.62
N LEU A 37 -10.39 -3.39 -8.56
CA LEU A 37 -9.16 -2.70 -8.22
C LEU A 37 -8.16 -2.72 -9.36
N GLY A 38 -7.56 -1.56 -9.65
CA GLY A 38 -6.38 -1.48 -10.51
C GLY A 38 -5.16 -2.12 -9.86
N PHE A 39 -4.99 -1.88 -8.57
CA PHE A 39 -3.94 -2.48 -7.73
C PHE A 39 -4.48 -2.78 -6.35
N PHE A 40 -3.97 -3.84 -5.77
CA PHE A 40 -4.27 -4.22 -4.41
C PHE A 40 -3.05 -3.97 -3.53
N SER A 41 -3.24 -3.22 -2.45
CA SER A 41 -2.19 -3.08 -1.43
C SER A 41 -2.74 -3.45 -0.05
N SER A 42 -1.91 -4.12 0.72
CA SER A 42 -2.21 -4.50 2.10
C SER A 42 -2.57 -3.30 2.98
N ALA A 43 -1.93 -2.16 2.74
CA ALA A 43 -2.12 -0.94 3.52
C ALA A 43 -3.54 -0.37 3.46
N SER A 44 -4.26 -0.58 2.36
CA SER A 44 -5.62 -0.04 2.17
C SER A 44 -6.67 -0.74 3.00
N ILE A 45 -6.50 -2.01 3.25
CA ILE A 45 -7.47 -2.79 4.01
C ILE A 45 -7.33 -2.54 5.51
N ASN A 46 -6.14 -2.19 5.97
CA ASN A 46 -5.92 -1.76 7.34
C ASN A 46 -6.71 -0.49 7.71
N VAL A 47 -6.95 0.40 6.75
CA VAL A 47 -7.76 1.60 6.96
C VAL A 47 -9.26 1.29 6.85
N LEU A 48 -9.61 0.24 6.10
CA LEU A 48 -10.99 -0.25 5.96
C LEU A 48 -11.36 -1.28 7.04
N ALA A 49 -10.41 -1.75 7.84
CA ALA A 49 -10.62 -2.81 8.83
C ALA A 49 -11.78 -2.52 9.78
N THR A 50 -12.02 -1.24 10.10
CA THR A 50 -13.09 -0.83 11.02
C THR A 50 -14.52 -1.10 10.52
N GLY A 51 -14.72 -1.35 9.24
CA GLY A 51 -16.01 -1.74 8.68
C GLY A 51 -16.12 -3.23 8.37
N PHE A 52 -14.97 -3.88 8.13
CA PHE A 52 -14.92 -5.29 7.70
C PHE A 52 -15.38 -6.27 8.78
N ALA A 53 -15.06 -6.04 10.05
CA ALA A 53 -15.50 -6.92 11.12
C ALA A 53 -17.04 -6.99 11.20
N ARG A 54 -17.69 -5.84 11.11
CA ARG A 54 -19.17 -5.78 11.07
C ARG A 54 -19.73 -6.38 9.80
N PHE A 55 -19.14 -6.10 8.65
CA PHE A 55 -19.49 -6.71 7.38
C PHE A 55 -19.47 -8.24 7.47
N ILE A 56 -18.41 -8.82 8.02
CA ILE A 56 -18.27 -10.27 8.22
C ILE A 56 -19.24 -10.79 9.26
N SER A 57 -19.43 -10.08 10.38
CA SER A 57 -20.38 -10.43 11.42
C SER A 57 -21.82 -10.47 10.88
N ASN A 58 -22.15 -9.59 9.95
CA ASN A 58 -23.43 -9.56 9.25
C ASN A 58 -23.60 -10.66 8.18
N GLY A 59 -22.63 -11.57 8.07
CA GLY A 59 -22.66 -12.62 7.05
C GLY A 59 -22.20 -12.14 5.67
N GLY A 60 -21.56 -10.99 5.59
CA GLY A 60 -21.14 -10.35 4.35
C GLY A 60 -20.29 -11.23 3.44
N LYS A 61 -20.49 -11.09 2.12
CA LYS A 61 -19.74 -11.76 1.07
C LYS A 61 -19.10 -10.72 0.15
N MET A 62 -17.87 -10.99 -0.25
CA MET A 62 -17.11 -10.11 -1.11
C MET A 62 -16.71 -10.82 -2.40
N ARG A 63 -16.81 -10.10 -3.52
CA ARG A 63 -16.19 -10.50 -4.77
C ARG A 63 -15.23 -9.41 -5.18
N MET A 64 -14.03 -9.77 -5.60
CA MET A 64 -13.12 -8.76 -6.10
C MET A 64 -12.28 -9.28 -7.27
N TYR A 65 -11.93 -8.36 -8.16
CA TYR A 65 -10.88 -8.61 -9.11
C TYR A 65 -9.75 -7.60 -8.95
N ILE A 66 -8.54 -8.08 -9.19
CA ILE A 66 -7.31 -7.33 -9.06
C ILE A 66 -6.63 -7.31 -10.41
N ASN A 67 -6.22 -6.14 -10.87
CA ASN A 67 -5.40 -6.05 -12.07
C ASN A 67 -3.93 -6.36 -11.73
N GLN A 68 -3.35 -7.30 -12.46
CA GLN A 68 -1.92 -7.56 -12.39
C GLN A 68 -1.20 -6.69 -13.43
N ASN A 69 -0.25 -5.88 -12.99
CA ASN A 69 0.61 -5.12 -13.88
C ASN A 69 1.67 -6.05 -14.47
N LEU A 70 1.62 -6.22 -15.77
CA LEU A 70 2.58 -7.03 -16.50
C LEU A 70 3.27 -6.17 -17.55
N SER A 71 4.54 -6.39 -17.80
CA SER A 71 5.24 -5.76 -18.92
C SER A 71 4.64 -6.21 -20.25
N ASP A 72 4.80 -5.41 -21.30
CA ASP A 72 4.32 -5.78 -22.65
C ASP A 72 4.91 -7.10 -23.15
N GLU A 73 6.11 -7.46 -22.71
CA GLU A 73 6.75 -8.74 -22.98
C GLU A 73 6.07 -9.89 -22.23
N ASP A 74 5.71 -9.67 -20.95
CA ASP A 74 4.95 -10.63 -20.16
C ASP A 74 3.54 -10.84 -20.73
N VAL A 75 2.85 -9.78 -21.15
CA VAL A 75 1.51 -9.88 -21.78
C VAL A 75 1.55 -10.71 -23.05
N LYS A 76 2.57 -10.53 -23.89
CA LYS A 76 2.77 -11.35 -25.11
C LYS A 76 3.09 -12.81 -24.77
N ALA A 77 3.88 -13.03 -23.72
CA ALA A 77 4.21 -14.36 -23.25
C ALA A 77 2.99 -15.09 -22.65
N ILE A 78 2.13 -14.38 -21.93
CA ILE A 78 0.93 -14.93 -21.26
C ILE A 78 -0.11 -15.42 -22.23
N SER A 79 -0.24 -14.81 -23.41
CA SER A 79 -1.13 -15.34 -24.46
C SER A 79 -0.77 -16.78 -24.88
N SER A 80 0.41 -17.25 -24.48
CA SER A 80 0.94 -18.60 -24.75
C SER A 80 1.41 -19.35 -23.50
N MET A 81 1.33 -18.77 -22.30
CA MET A 81 1.79 -19.37 -21.04
C MET A 81 0.70 -20.18 -20.33
N PRO A 82 1.06 -21.30 -19.67
CA PRO A 82 0.18 -21.97 -18.73
C PRO A 82 -0.18 -21.05 -17.57
N THR A 83 -1.42 -21.15 -17.07
CA THR A 83 -1.95 -20.35 -15.94
C THR A 83 -1.09 -20.49 -14.67
N GLU A 84 -0.47 -21.67 -14.48
CA GLU A 84 0.42 -21.97 -13.35
C GLU A 84 1.63 -21.02 -13.25
N MET A 85 2.24 -20.63 -14.38
CA MET A 85 3.40 -19.71 -14.37
C MET A 85 3.01 -18.28 -13.97
N LEU A 86 1.79 -17.85 -14.31
CA LEU A 86 1.23 -16.57 -13.85
C LEU A 86 1.02 -16.56 -12.35
N GLU A 87 0.50 -17.64 -11.80
CA GLU A 87 0.27 -17.77 -10.37
C GLU A 87 1.59 -17.86 -9.61
N GLU A 88 2.62 -18.55 -10.12
CA GLU A 88 3.95 -18.59 -9.51
C GLU A 88 4.58 -17.20 -9.41
N LYS A 89 4.47 -16.38 -10.46
CA LYS A 89 4.94 -14.98 -10.42
C LYS A 89 4.18 -14.16 -9.40
N LEU A 90 2.86 -14.27 -9.37
CA LEU A 90 2.02 -13.59 -8.39
C LEU A 90 2.33 -14.03 -6.96
N ILE A 91 2.53 -15.33 -6.74
CA ILE A 91 2.94 -15.86 -5.43
C ILE A 91 4.31 -15.33 -5.02
N ALA A 92 5.26 -15.26 -5.95
CA ALA A 92 6.56 -14.68 -5.69
C ALA A 92 6.45 -13.20 -5.29
N ASP A 93 5.60 -12.43 -5.98
CA ASP A 93 5.33 -11.03 -5.68
C ASP A 93 4.65 -10.88 -4.30
N VAL A 94 3.60 -11.67 -4.02
CA VAL A 94 2.94 -11.68 -2.71
C VAL A 94 3.88 -12.18 -1.61
N ALA A 95 4.68 -13.20 -1.85
CA ALA A 95 5.66 -13.71 -0.89
C ALA A 95 6.73 -12.66 -0.57
N ALA A 96 7.20 -11.95 -1.59
CA ALA A 96 8.13 -10.84 -1.45
C ALA A 96 7.50 -9.72 -0.61
N MET A 97 6.29 -9.31 -0.94
CA MET A 97 5.52 -8.34 -0.18
C MET A 97 5.37 -8.77 1.28
N THR A 98 5.02 -10.04 1.54
CA THR A 98 4.78 -10.55 2.90
C THR A 98 6.03 -10.62 3.78
N SER A 99 7.23 -10.71 3.19
CA SER A 99 8.49 -10.68 3.94
C SER A 99 8.82 -9.28 4.48
N LEU A 100 8.20 -8.25 3.93
CA LEU A 100 8.43 -6.83 4.22
C LEU A 100 7.29 -6.21 5.04
N LEU A 101 6.26 -6.99 5.39
CA LEU A 101 5.05 -6.50 6.04
C LEU A 101 5.26 -6.22 7.52
N SER A 102 4.73 -5.10 7.99
CA SER A 102 4.52 -4.79 9.39
C SER A 102 3.56 -5.79 10.08
N LYS A 103 3.50 -5.79 11.42
CA LYS A 103 2.50 -6.57 12.17
C LYS A 103 1.07 -6.29 11.71
N ARG A 104 0.80 -5.05 11.35
CA ARG A 104 -0.50 -4.56 10.87
C ARG A 104 -0.88 -5.16 9.52
N ASP A 105 0.10 -5.27 8.61
CA ASP A 105 -0.13 -5.89 7.31
C ASP A 105 -0.37 -7.40 7.44
N LYS A 106 0.25 -8.05 8.45
CA LYS A 106 -0.03 -9.46 8.78
C LYS A 106 -1.47 -9.67 9.21
N HIS A 107 -2.03 -8.74 9.96
CA HIS A 107 -3.43 -8.75 10.37
C HIS A 107 -4.37 -8.76 9.17
N PHE A 108 -4.09 -7.97 8.13
CA PHE A 108 -4.84 -8.02 6.88
C PHE A 108 -4.84 -9.41 6.23
N PHE A 109 -3.67 -10.06 6.12
CA PHE A 109 -3.60 -11.39 5.53
C PHE A 109 -4.32 -12.44 6.40
N ASN A 110 -4.36 -12.26 7.71
CA ASN A 110 -5.19 -13.08 8.60
C ASN A 110 -6.69 -12.93 8.26
N TRP A 111 -7.17 -11.70 8.07
CA TRP A 111 -8.54 -11.44 7.63
C TRP A 111 -8.83 -12.04 6.26
N LEU A 112 -7.92 -11.84 5.32
CA LEU A 112 -8.06 -12.37 3.97
C LEU A 112 -8.11 -13.90 4.00
N SER A 113 -7.23 -14.53 4.78
CA SER A 113 -7.24 -15.98 4.99
C SER A 113 -8.54 -16.47 5.60
N TYR A 114 -9.06 -15.78 6.62
CA TYR A 114 -10.37 -16.09 7.19
C TYR A 114 -11.48 -16.03 6.16
N LEU A 115 -11.56 -14.96 5.37
CA LEU A 115 -12.56 -14.79 4.32
C LEU A 115 -12.47 -15.87 3.23
N ILE A 116 -11.25 -16.24 2.84
CA ILE A 116 -11.02 -17.33 1.87
C ILE A 116 -11.46 -18.67 2.47
N CYS A 117 -11.06 -19.00 3.70
CA CYS A 117 -11.40 -20.25 4.36
C CYS A 117 -12.91 -20.39 4.63
N SER A 118 -13.58 -19.30 4.94
CA SER A 118 -15.02 -19.26 5.17
C SER A 118 -15.87 -19.18 3.88
N HIS A 119 -15.22 -19.21 2.70
CA HIS A 119 -15.87 -19.02 1.40
C HIS A 119 -16.71 -17.73 1.28
N ARG A 120 -16.26 -16.67 1.94
CA ARG A 120 -16.91 -15.36 1.96
C ARG A 120 -16.27 -14.34 1.04
N ILE A 121 -15.15 -14.68 0.42
CA ILE A 121 -14.52 -13.86 -0.62
C ILE A 121 -14.21 -14.71 -1.84
N ASP A 122 -14.53 -14.17 -3.00
CA ASP A 122 -14.07 -14.70 -4.28
C ASP A 122 -13.16 -13.67 -4.96
N ILE A 123 -11.94 -14.10 -5.30
CA ILE A 123 -10.90 -13.24 -5.86
C ILE A 123 -10.60 -13.72 -7.28
N LYS A 124 -10.56 -12.79 -8.22
CA LYS A 124 -10.07 -13.01 -9.58
C LYS A 124 -8.88 -12.13 -9.88
N ILE A 125 -8.04 -12.57 -10.78
CA ILE A 125 -6.96 -11.76 -11.34
C ILE A 125 -7.34 -11.41 -12.77
N VAL A 126 -7.19 -10.15 -13.13
CA VAL A 126 -7.45 -9.68 -14.48
C VAL A 126 -6.19 -9.13 -15.13
N VAL A 127 -6.04 -9.40 -16.41
CA VAL A 127 -4.91 -8.97 -17.23
C VAL A 127 -5.44 -8.35 -18.51
N PRO A 128 -5.14 -7.07 -18.81
CA PRO A 128 -5.53 -6.45 -20.07
C PRO A 128 -4.93 -7.16 -21.29
N LYS A 129 -5.74 -7.49 -22.29
CA LYS A 129 -5.30 -8.18 -23.51
C LYS A 129 -4.39 -7.33 -24.40
N ALA A 130 -4.55 -6.00 -24.34
CA ALA A 130 -3.80 -5.05 -25.18
C ALA A 130 -2.55 -4.47 -24.49
N GLY A 131 -2.18 -4.99 -23.32
CA GLY A 131 -1.19 -4.37 -22.46
C GLY A 131 -1.73 -3.13 -21.72
N GLY A 132 -0.97 -2.62 -20.77
CA GLY A 132 -1.40 -1.49 -19.95
C GLY A 132 -2.12 -1.89 -18.65
N ILE A 133 -2.70 -0.91 -17.98
CA ILE A 133 -3.31 -1.09 -16.66
C ILE A 133 -4.80 -0.78 -16.75
N ALA A 134 -5.65 -1.67 -16.25
CA ALA A 134 -7.05 -1.33 -16.00
C ALA A 134 -7.13 -0.40 -14.78
N HIS A 135 -7.20 0.91 -15.02
CA HIS A 135 -7.18 1.94 -13.99
C HIS A 135 -8.50 2.12 -13.24
N GLN A 136 -9.53 1.38 -13.60
CA GLN A 136 -10.83 1.50 -12.95
C GLN A 136 -10.75 1.05 -11.50
N LYS A 137 -11.23 1.90 -10.62
CA LYS A 137 -11.37 1.66 -9.19
C LYS A 137 -12.80 2.00 -8.85
N PHE A 138 -13.57 1.00 -8.66
CA PHE A 138 -14.98 1.17 -8.29
C PHE A 138 -15.43 0.01 -7.42
N GLY A 139 -16.50 0.22 -6.70
CA GLY A 139 -17.12 -0.85 -5.92
C GLY A 139 -18.61 -0.63 -5.77
N ILE A 140 -19.28 -1.71 -5.45
CA ILE A 140 -20.73 -1.78 -5.25
C ILE A 140 -20.97 -2.45 -3.92
N LEU A 141 -21.53 -1.71 -2.98
CA LEU A 141 -21.95 -2.19 -1.68
C LEU A 141 -23.46 -2.40 -1.72
N THR A 142 -23.92 -3.55 -1.25
CA THR A 142 -25.36 -3.91 -1.26
C THR A 142 -25.76 -4.35 0.13
N ASP A 143 -26.86 -3.81 0.65
CA ASP A 143 -27.43 -4.22 1.93
C ASP A 143 -28.44 -5.35 1.81
N ALA A 144 -29.01 -5.79 2.95
CA ALA A 144 -30.00 -6.87 3.01
C ALA A 144 -31.34 -6.54 2.31
N ASN A 145 -31.64 -5.27 2.07
CA ASN A 145 -32.83 -4.81 1.34
C ASN A 145 -32.58 -4.66 -0.17
N ASN A 146 -31.38 -5.00 -0.64
CA ASN A 146 -30.91 -4.77 -2.01
C ASN A 146 -30.74 -3.28 -2.36
N ASP A 147 -30.65 -2.41 -1.38
CA ASP A 147 -30.20 -1.03 -1.60
C ASP A 147 -28.70 -1.03 -1.89
N LYS A 148 -28.29 -0.20 -2.84
CA LYS A 148 -26.91 -0.18 -3.34
C LYS A 148 -26.28 1.18 -3.23
N VAL A 149 -24.99 1.18 -2.89
CA VAL A 149 -24.11 2.33 -2.99
C VAL A 149 -22.93 1.95 -3.89
N CYS A 150 -22.82 2.64 -5.02
CA CYS A 150 -21.65 2.53 -5.87
C CYS A 150 -20.70 3.68 -5.62
N PHE A 151 -19.41 3.39 -5.73
CA PHE A 151 -18.38 4.43 -5.76
C PHE A 151 -17.42 4.22 -6.91
N SER A 152 -16.87 5.31 -7.42
CA SER A 152 -15.77 5.30 -8.39
C SER A 152 -14.82 6.47 -8.12
N GLY A 153 -13.55 6.30 -8.43
CA GLY A 153 -12.58 7.38 -8.20
C GLY A 153 -11.13 7.01 -8.45
N SER A 154 -10.26 7.91 -8.02
CA SER A 154 -8.81 7.76 -8.10
C SER A 154 -8.24 6.92 -6.97
N LEU A 155 -9.06 6.49 -6.03
CA LEU A 155 -8.64 5.83 -4.80
C LEU A 155 -7.86 4.54 -5.09
N ASN A 156 -6.54 4.66 -5.05
CA ASN A 156 -5.70 3.49 -4.86
C ASN A 156 -5.88 3.09 -3.41
N PHE A 157 -6.45 1.93 -3.13
CA PHE A 157 -6.61 1.44 -1.77
C PHE A 157 -5.24 1.26 -1.08
N THR A 158 -4.48 2.32 -0.92
CA THR A 158 -3.23 2.36 -0.18
C THR A 158 -3.44 3.22 1.07
N ALA A 159 -2.85 2.85 2.20
CA ALA A 159 -2.97 3.67 3.41
C ALA A 159 -2.44 5.09 3.20
N SER A 160 -1.41 5.25 2.34
CA SER A 160 -0.89 6.55 1.94
C SER A 160 -1.89 7.35 1.11
N ALA A 161 -2.63 6.69 0.20
CA ALA A 161 -3.67 7.34 -0.57
C ALA A 161 -4.80 7.85 0.32
N LEU A 162 -5.24 7.03 1.28
CA LEU A 162 -6.32 7.41 2.20
C LEU A 162 -5.92 8.47 3.23
N LEU A 163 -4.64 8.62 3.53
CA LEU A 163 -4.17 9.49 4.63
C LEU A 163 -3.30 10.67 4.17
N ARG A 164 -2.68 10.62 3.00
CA ARG A 164 -1.70 11.62 2.57
C ARG A 164 -1.90 12.20 1.17
N ASN A 165 -2.47 11.42 0.23
CA ASN A 165 -2.79 11.92 -1.09
C ASN A 165 -4.17 12.54 -1.09
N ILE A 166 -4.40 13.51 -1.97
CA ILE A 166 -5.75 14.02 -2.23
C ILE A 166 -6.45 12.99 -3.13
N GLU A 167 -7.10 12.02 -2.48
CA GLU A 167 -7.88 11.02 -3.17
C GLU A 167 -9.36 11.34 -3.05
N THR A 168 -10.09 11.12 -4.11
CA THR A 168 -11.53 11.37 -4.15
C THR A 168 -12.27 10.14 -4.63
N ILE A 169 -13.43 9.90 -4.05
CA ILE A 169 -14.43 8.97 -4.55
C ILE A 169 -15.74 9.71 -4.78
N ASP A 170 -16.35 9.45 -5.91
CA ASP A 170 -17.71 9.88 -6.24
C ASP A 170 -18.66 8.71 -5.94
N CYS A 171 -19.76 9.00 -5.25
CA CYS A 171 -20.71 8.00 -4.76
C CYS A 171 -22.09 8.19 -5.41
N TYR A 172 -22.75 7.07 -5.65
CA TYR A 172 -24.08 6.99 -6.26
C TYR A 172 -24.94 6.02 -5.49
N THR A 173 -26.19 6.39 -5.27
CA THR A 173 -27.13 5.58 -4.46
C THR A 173 -28.28 5.07 -5.31
N SER A 174 -28.75 3.84 -5.07
CA SER A 174 -29.82 3.20 -5.84
C SER A 174 -31.20 3.80 -5.64
N TRP A 175 -31.38 4.57 -4.57
CA TRP A 175 -32.63 5.25 -4.25
C TRP A 175 -32.79 6.63 -4.88
N GLU A 176 -31.80 7.08 -5.62
CA GLU A 176 -31.87 8.29 -6.44
C GLU A 176 -32.11 7.90 -7.90
N GLU A 177 -33.27 8.27 -8.47
CA GLU A 177 -33.68 7.86 -9.82
C GLU A 177 -32.62 8.14 -10.89
N GLY A 178 -31.92 9.27 -10.79
CA GLY A 178 -30.85 9.65 -11.73
C GLY A 178 -29.62 8.74 -11.72
N ASN A 179 -29.46 7.91 -10.71
CA ASN A 179 -28.30 7.03 -10.53
C ASN A 179 -28.55 5.57 -10.95
N ILE A 180 -29.80 5.15 -11.10
CA ILE A 180 -30.15 3.74 -11.36
C ILE A 180 -29.41 3.18 -12.56
N GLY A 181 -29.50 3.81 -13.72
CA GLY A 181 -28.83 3.32 -14.94
C GLY A 181 -27.31 3.30 -14.84
N ARG A 182 -26.72 4.17 -14.01
CA ARG A 182 -25.27 4.17 -13.74
C ARG A 182 -24.86 2.99 -12.85
N ILE A 183 -25.68 2.66 -11.87
CA ILE A 183 -25.45 1.52 -10.97
C ILE A 183 -25.60 0.21 -11.74
N GLU A 184 -26.66 0.05 -12.53
CA GLU A 184 -26.89 -1.11 -13.39
C GLU A 184 -25.72 -1.32 -14.36
N LYS A 185 -25.20 -0.24 -14.94
CA LYS A 185 -24.02 -0.32 -15.81
C LYS A 185 -22.78 -0.77 -15.08
N SER A 186 -22.56 -0.28 -13.86
CA SER A 186 -21.43 -0.70 -13.01
C SER A 186 -21.52 -2.17 -12.61
N GLU A 187 -22.72 -2.67 -12.34
CA GLU A 187 -22.96 -4.10 -12.07
C GLU A 187 -22.67 -4.97 -13.30
N ASP A 188 -23.17 -4.57 -14.48
CA ASP A 188 -22.92 -5.27 -15.74
C ASP A 188 -21.44 -5.30 -16.09
N ASP A 189 -20.73 -4.19 -15.94
CA ASP A 189 -19.29 -4.09 -16.18
C ASP A 189 -18.50 -4.99 -15.21
N PHE A 190 -18.87 -4.97 -13.93
CA PHE A 190 -18.25 -5.84 -12.93
C PHE A 190 -18.47 -7.31 -13.28
N GLU A 191 -19.72 -7.69 -13.54
CA GLU A 191 -20.09 -9.09 -13.86
C GLU A 191 -19.42 -9.59 -15.14
N THR A 192 -19.36 -8.75 -16.17
CA THR A 192 -18.69 -9.05 -17.44
C THR A 192 -17.20 -9.36 -17.24
N ILE A 193 -16.51 -8.59 -16.41
CA ILE A 193 -15.10 -8.81 -16.09
C ILE A 193 -14.96 -10.04 -15.19
N PHE A 194 -15.72 -10.10 -14.10
CA PHE A 194 -15.61 -11.13 -13.09
C PHE A 194 -15.93 -12.53 -13.61
N SER A 195 -16.92 -12.64 -14.51
CA SER A 195 -17.28 -13.91 -15.17
C SER A 195 -16.36 -14.31 -16.33
N GLY A 196 -15.35 -13.49 -16.66
CA GLY A 196 -14.41 -13.76 -17.76
C GLY A 196 -14.97 -13.54 -19.17
N LYS A 197 -16.11 -12.84 -19.29
CA LYS A 197 -16.75 -12.54 -20.58
C LYS A 197 -16.22 -11.27 -21.26
N SER A 198 -15.32 -10.56 -20.61
CA SER A 198 -14.78 -9.31 -21.14
C SER A 198 -13.91 -9.52 -22.38
N GLU A 199 -14.15 -8.73 -23.41
CA GLU A 199 -13.29 -8.71 -24.59
C GLU A 199 -11.95 -7.98 -24.33
N ALA A 200 -11.90 -7.09 -23.35
CA ALA A 200 -10.75 -6.24 -23.07
C ALA A 200 -9.73 -6.87 -22.11
N VAL A 201 -10.17 -7.77 -21.23
CA VAL A 201 -9.30 -8.38 -20.21
C VAL A 201 -9.44 -9.90 -20.21
N LEU A 202 -8.40 -10.58 -19.74
CA LEU A 202 -8.44 -12.00 -19.36
C LEU A 202 -8.67 -12.09 -17.86
N THR A 203 -9.47 -13.04 -17.42
CA THR A 203 -9.79 -13.27 -16.01
C THR A 203 -9.34 -14.67 -15.60
N TYR A 204 -8.62 -14.75 -14.49
CA TYR A 204 -8.04 -15.99 -13.96
C TYR A 204 -8.50 -16.25 -12.54
N GLU A 205 -8.62 -17.53 -12.18
CA GLU A 205 -8.87 -18.00 -10.83
C GLU A 205 -7.53 -18.16 -10.09
N PRO A 206 -7.24 -17.41 -9.02
CA PRO A 206 -5.96 -17.52 -8.30
C PRO A 206 -5.99 -18.65 -7.26
N THR A 207 -6.07 -19.89 -7.69
CA THR A 207 -6.18 -21.07 -6.79
C THR A 207 -4.94 -21.21 -5.92
N VAL A 208 -3.76 -21.15 -6.53
CA VAL A 208 -2.48 -21.34 -5.84
C VAL A 208 -2.19 -20.17 -4.89
N LEU A 209 -2.57 -18.94 -5.25
CA LEU A 209 -2.49 -17.78 -4.36
C LEU A 209 -3.39 -17.94 -3.13
N LYS A 210 -4.63 -18.39 -3.33
CA LYS A 210 -5.56 -18.65 -2.22
C LYS A 210 -4.99 -19.68 -1.26
N ASP A 211 -4.41 -20.77 -1.77
CA ASP A 211 -3.78 -21.82 -0.96
C ASP A 211 -2.50 -21.35 -0.27
N PHE A 212 -1.71 -20.52 -0.94
CA PHE A 212 -0.53 -19.87 -0.34
C PHE A 212 -0.94 -19.00 0.86
N ILE A 213 -1.96 -18.15 0.70
CA ILE A 213 -2.44 -17.26 1.79
C ILE A 213 -2.94 -18.08 2.96
N LYS A 214 -3.75 -19.12 2.75
CA LYS A 214 -4.26 -20.01 3.80
C LYS A 214 -3.14 -20.71 4.56
N THR A 215 -2.10 -21.15 3.87
CA THR A 215 -0.99 -21.89 4.46
C THR A 215 -0.07 -20.97 5.27
N LYS A 216 0.20 -19.78 4.75
CA LYS A 216 1.13 -18.83 5.36
C LYS A 216 0.50 -18.05 6.52
N TYR A 217 -0.79 -17.78 6.42
CA TYR A 217 -1.57 -17.04 7.41
C TYR A 217 -2.71 -17.93 7.91
N PRO A 218 -2.46 -18.80 8.91
CA PRO A 218 -3.50 -19.62 9.48
C PRO A 218 -4.61 -18.70 10.00
N SER A 219 -5.84 -19.02 9.60
CA SER A 219 -7.01 -18.20 9.95
C SER A 219 -7.17 -18.15 11.48
N PRO A 220 -7.05 -16.96 12.10
CA PRO A 220 -7.36 -16.81 13.51
C PRO A 220 -8.85 -16.99 13.77
N ASP A 221 -9.24 -17.14 15.02
CA ASP A 221 -10.65 -17.11 15.40
C ASP A 221 -11.27 -15.74 15.10
N ILE A 222 -12.55 -15.73 14.73
CA ILE A 222 -13.28 -14.50 14.46
C ILE A 222 -13.33 -13.58 15.67
N GLU A 223 -13.41 -14.14 16.89
CA GLU A 223 -13.42 -13.37 18.13
C GLU A 223 -12.11 -12.62 18.31
N GLN A 224 -10.97 -13.26 18.06
CA GLN A 224 -9.66 -12.61 18.12
C GLN A 224 -9.56 -11.48 17.10
N LEU A 225 -10.04 -11.68 15.88
CA LEU A 225 -10.02 -10.66 14.82
C LEU A 225 -10.89 -9.46 15.16
N LEU A 226 -12.04 -9.68 15.81
CA LEU A 226 -12.94 -8.62 16.28
C LEU A 226 -12.33 -7.83 17.44
N GLU A 227 -11.63 -8.49 18.37
CA GLU A 227 -10.93 -7.83 19.47
C GLU A 227 -9.79 -6.95 18.95
N GLU A 228 -8.95 -7.47 18.04
CA GLU A 228 -7.87 -6.72 17.42
C GLU A 228 -8.39 -5.48 16.66
N GLU A 229 -9.53 -5.62 15.96
CA GLU A 229 -10.17 -4.48 15.29
C GLU A 229 -10.74 -3.45 16.29
N ALA A 230 -11.34 -3.89 17.37
CA ALA A 230 -11.85 -2.99 18.42
C ALA A 230 -10.72 -2.17 19.06
N GLU A 231 -9.54 -2.77 19.25
CA GLU A 231 -8.35 -2.05 19.71
C GLU A 231 -7.89 -1.00 18.70
N LEU A 232 -7.90 -1.34 17.41
CA LEU A 232 -7.55 -0.38 16.34
C LEU A 232 -8.52 0.79 16.30
N ILE A 233 -9.84 0.54 16.39
CA ILE A 233 -10.87 1.59 16.46
C ILE A 233 -10.63 2.51 17.67
N THR A 234 -10.35 1.94 18.83
CA THR A 234 -10.11 2.71 20.05
C THR A 234 -8.89 3.62 19.89
N LYS A 235 -7.82 3.13 19.29
CA LYS A 235 -6.61 3.93 18.98
C LYS A 235 -6.90 5.05 17.96
N LEU A 236 -7.68 4.78 16.92
CA LEU A 236 -8.07 5.76 15.90
C LEU A 236 -9.07 6.82 16.41
N SER A 237 -9.88 6.48 17.40
CA SER A 237 -10.89 7.38 17.98
C SER A 237 -10.37 8.22 19.14
N SER A 238 -9.11 8.09 19.53
CA SER A 238 -8.54 8.88 20.63
C SER A 238 -8.42 10.36 20.22
N PRO A 239 -8.58 11.32 21.18
CA PRO A 239 -8.48 12.77 20.87
C PRO A 239 -7.15 13.19 20.25
N ASN A 240 -6.11 12.37 20.38
CA ASN A 240 -4.80 12.57 19.79
C ASN A 240 -4.65 11.88 18.41
N ALA A 241 -5.70 11.25 17.88
CA ALA A 241 -5.64 10.52 16.61
C ALA A 241 -5.29 11.41 15.40
N SER A 242 -5.55 12.72 15.48
CA SER A 242 -5.16 13.68 14.44
C SER A 242 -3.65 13.93 14.39
N SER A 243 -2.91 13.55 15.44
CA SER A 243 -1.45 13.59 15.50
C SER A 243 -0.78 12.22 15.25
N PHE A 244 -1.58 11.14 15.25
CA PHE A 244 -1.05 9.81 14.95
C PHE A 244 -0.90 9.63 13.45
N THR A 245 0.32 9.55 13.00
CA THR A 245 0.59 8.98 11.68
C THR A 245 0.31 7.46 11.74
N PRO A 246 -0.08 6.81 10.63
CA PRO A 246 -0.27 5.35 10.58
C PRO A 246 0.94 4.55 11.08
N TYR A 247 2.07 5.20 11.23
CA TYR A 247 3.35 4.68 11.70
C TYR A 247 3.43 4.47 13.21
N GLU A 248 2.70 5.25 14.01
CA GLU A 248 2.78 5.18 15.49
C GLU A 248 2.04 3.98 16.09
N LEU A 249 1.28 3.25 15.26
CA LEU A 249 0.57 2.05 15.69
C LEU A 249 1.44 0.78 15.68
N ASP A 250 2.62 0.83 15.05
CA ASP A 250 3.58 -0.28 14.96
C ASP A 250 4.84 -0.08 15.84
N ALA A 251 4.76 0.79 16.84
CA ALA A 251 5.90 1.13 17.69
C ALA A 251 6.36 -0.02 18.62
N ASP A 252 6.91 -1.06 18.02
CA ASP A 252 7.99 -1.81 18.65
C ASP A 252 9.31 -1.12 18.23
N ASN A 253 9.70 -0.05 18.93
CA ASN A 253 11.05 0.52 19.02
C ASN A 253 11.89 0.74 17.73
N GLU A 254 11.27 0.94 16.56
CA GLU A 254 11.97 1.23 15.29
C GLU A 254 11.95 2.73 14.93
N GLU A 255 11.76 3.62 15.90
CA GLU A 255 11.77 5.07 15.62
C GLU A 255 13.18 5.54 15.26
N LEU A 256 13.29 6.22 14.11
CA LEU A 256 14.55 6.88 13.75
C LEU A 256 14.88 7.95 14.76
N HIS A 257 16.08 7.93 15.28
CA HIS A 257 16.56 8.92 16.24
C HIS A 257 17.96 9.42 15.91
N PHE A 258 18.29 10.59 16.44
CA PHE A 258 19.65 11.11 16.35
C PHE A 258 20.60 10.24 17.19
N PRO A 259 21.80 9.86 16.67
CA PRO A 259 22.64 8.85 17.31
C PRO A 259 23.26 9.26 18.64
N TYR A 260 23.26 10.55 18.97
CA TYR A 260 23.86 11.07 20.19
C TYR A 260 22.81 11.73 21.09
N SER A 261 22.89 11.48 22.39
CA SER A 261 21.97 12.02 23.40
C SER A 261 21.99 13.54 23.51
N THR A 262 23.09 14.17 23.10
CA THR A 262 23.22 15.63 23.04
C THR A 262 22.44 16.29 21.92
N GLY A 263 21.87 15.48 21.00
CA GLY A 263 21.22 15.99 19.79
C GLY A 263 22.20 16.58 18.76
N PRO A 264 21.68 17.13 17.65
CA PRO A 264 22.48 17.76 16.62
C PRO A 264 23.08 19.10 17.11
N PHE A 265 24.29 19.38 16.68
CA PHE A 265 24.87 20.69 16.90
C PHE A 265 24.09 21.80 16.18
N GLU A 266 24.24 23.04 16.66
CA GLU A 266 23.54 24.19 16.10
C GLU A 266 23.78 24.35 14.58
N TYR A 267 25.01 24.16 14.11
CA TYR A 267 25.35 24.25 12.70
C TYR A 267 24.68 23.15 11.84
N GLN A 268 24.46 21.96 12.41
CA GLN A 268 23.74 20.86 11.73
C GLN A 268 22.25 21.18 11.62
N THR A 269 21.67 21.76 12.66
CA THR A 269 20.29 22.24 12.66
C THR A 269 20.10 23.38 11.65
N ASN A 270 21.07 24.32 11.59
CA ASN A 270 21.06 25.43 10.65
C ASN A 270 21.24 24.94 9.20
N ALA A 271 22.05 23.89 8.97
CA ALA A 271 22.20 23.26 7.67
C ALA A 271 20.86 22.73 7.14
N TYR A 272 20.08 22.03 7.98
CA TYR A 272 18.73 21.60 7.62
C TYR A 272 17.80 22.77 7.27
N LYS A 273 17.72 23.80 8.13
CA LYS A 273 16.89 24.99 7.89
C LYS A 273 17.23 25.69 6.57
N ASN A 274 18.53 25.83 6.27
CA ASN A 274 18.99 26.44 5.04
C ASN A 274 18.67 25.59 3.81
N TRP A 275 18.78 24.26 3.92
CA TRP A 275 18.42 23.32 2.86
C TRP A 275 16.92 23.40 2.54
N VAL A 276 16.05 23.40 3.55
CA VAL A 276 14.59 23.59 3.38
C VAL A 276 14.29 24.95 2.74
N LYS A 277 14.92 26.04 3.25
CA LYS A 277 14.76 27.41 2.71
C LYS A 277 15.16 27.50 1.23
N ASN A 278 16.12 26.69 0.81
CA ASN A 278 16.60 26.61 -0.58
C ASN A 278 15.88 25.52 -1.40
N ASN A 279 14.62 25.24 -1.07
CA ASN A 279 13.78 24.24 -1.75
C ASN A 279 14.42 22.84 -1.85
N TYR A 280 15.06 22.42 -0.76
CA TYR A 280 15.71 21.10 -0.64
C TYR A 280 16.88 20.90 -1.61
N HIS A 281 17.55 21.97 -2.02
CA HIS A 281 18.73 21.93 -2.88
C HIS A 281 19.91 22.59 -2.18
N GLY A 282 21.11 22.03 -2.38
CA GLY A 282 22.33 22.67 -1.87
C GLY A 282 23.51 21.72 -1.71
N ILE A 283 24.62 22.31 -1.26
CA ILE A 283 25.87 21.61 -0.94
C ILE A 283 26.22 21.92 0.51
N PHE A 284 26.47 20.90 1.30
CA PHE A 284 27.02 21.07 2.65
C PHE A 284 28.55 21.25 2.56
N ALA A 285 28.99 22.51 2.43
CA ALA A 285 30.39 22.89 2.42
C ALA A 285 30.95 22.86 3.84
N MET A 286 31.37 21.70 4.32
CA MET A 286 31.82 21.44 5.68
C MET A 286 33.24 20.86 5.68
N ALA A 287 34.08 21.22 6.67
CA ALA A 287 35.41 20.67 6.83
C ALA A 287 35.38 19.14 7.07
N THR A 288 36.50 18.47 6.81
CA THR A 288 36.66 17.07 7.15
C THR A 288 36.55 16.86 8.67
N GLY A 289 35.87 15.81 9.10
CA GLY A 289 35.68 15.51 10.52
C GLY A 289 34.53 16.26 11.21
N THR A 290 33.86 17.22 10.56
CA THR A 290 32.77 18.00 11.18
C THR A 290 31.39 17.33 11.08
N GLY A 291 31.32 16.06 10.67
CA GLY A 291 30.09 15.27 10.66
C GLY A 291 29.18 15.53 9.46
N LYS A 292 29.73 15.72 8.25
CA LYS A 292 28.93 15.87 7.01
C LYS A 292 27.87 14.79 6.84
N THR A 293 28.26 13.52 7.04
CA THR A 293 27.37 12.36 6.94
C THR A 293 26.23 12.43 7.97
N ILE A 294 26.57 12.74 9.21
CA ILE A 294 25.59 12.93 10.30
C ILE A 294 24.64 14.09 9.98
N THR A 295 25.16 15.19 9.42
CA THR A 295 24.33 16.33 9.01
C THR A 295 23.34 15.95 7.92
N SER A 296 23.80 15.19 6.90
CA SER A 296 22.91 14.71 5.81
C SER A 296 21.83 13.76 6.34
N LEU A 297 22.18 12.81 7.20
CA LEU A 297 21.22 11.90 7.82
C LEU A 297 20.29 12.61 8.83
N ASN A 298 20.77 13.67 9.50
CA ASN A 298 19.90 14.51 10.32
C ASN A 298 18.84 15.24 9.46
N CYS A 299 19.17 15.63 8.24
CA CYS A 299 18.15 16.20 7.33
C CYS A 299 17.07 15.16 6.99
N VAL A 300 17.45 13.92 6.74
CA VAL A 300 16.50 12.81 6.55
C VAL A 300 15.64 12.60 7.80
N LEU A 301 16.24 12.58 8.98
CA LEU A 301 15.53 12.44 10.26
C LEU A 301 14.53 13.58 10.50
N GLN A 302 14.89 14.82 10.20
CA GLN A 302 13.97 15.96 10.36
C GLN A 302 12.80 15.88 9.36
N GLU A 303 13.06 15.48 8.13
CA GLU A 303 12.00 15.24 7.14
C GLU A 303 11.12 14.06 7.55
N TYR A 304 11.68 12.99 8.06
CA TYR A 304 10.93 11.86 8.62
C TYR A 304 10.00 12.33 9.75
N LYS A 305 10.51 13.12 10.71
CA LYS A 305 9.69 13.69 11.79
C LYS A 305 8.56 14.58 11.28
N ARG A 306 8.76 15.26 10.16
CA ARG A 306 7.76 16.12 9.53
C ARG A 306 6.74 15.37 8.69
N THR A 307 7.17 14.34 7.95
CA THR A 307 6.38 13.66 6.94
C THR A 307 5.99 12.23 7.32
N GLY A 308 6.73 11.62 8.27
CA GLY A 308 6.63 10.22 8.63
C GLY A 308 7.17 9.26 7.54
N ILE A 309 7.95 9.76 6.56
CA ILE A 309 8.52 8.95 5.45
C ILE A 309 10.01 9.22 5.34
N TYR A 310 10.80 8.16 5.09
CA TYR A 310 12.19 8.30 4.70
C TYR A 310 12.50 7.42 3.47
N ASN A 311 12.35 7.96 2.30
CA ASN A 311 12.76 7.33 1.05
C ASN A 311 14.03 8.00 0.57
N VAL A 312 15.15 7.32 0.72
CA VAL A 312 16.48 7.92 0.56
C VAL A 312 17.32 7.13 -0.44
N LEU A 313 17.91 7.83 -1.40
CA LEU A 313 18.95 7.30 -2.28
C LEU A 313 20.28 8.00 -1.96
N ILE A 314 21.26 7.22 -1.54
CA ILE A 314 22.63 7.66 -1.25
C ILE A 314 23.55 7.15 -2.36
N LEU A 315 24.19 8.08 -3.06
CA LEU A 315 25.13 7.75 -4.13
C LEU A 315 26.56 8.06 -3.70
N VAL A 316 27.44 7.08 -3.84
CA VAL A 316 28.84 7.18 -3.42
C VAL A 316 29.80 6.68 -4.52
N PRO A 317 31.04 7.18 -4.55
CA PRO A 317 32.01 6.80 -5.60
C PRO A 317 32.60 5.39 -5.46
N SER A 318 32.62 4.79 -4.26
CA SER A 318 33.29 3.49 -4.03
C SER A 318 32.54 2.57 -3.09
N ILE A 319 32.85 1.28 -3.14
CA ILE A 319 32.28 0.24 -2.28
C ILE A 319 32.66 0.47 -0.81
N ASP A 320 33.87 0.96 -0.54
CA ASP A 320 34.32 1.25 0.83
C ASP A 320 33.42 2.32 1.48
N LEU A 321 33.03 3.32 0.71
CA LEU A 321 32.11 4.33 1.17
C LEU A 321 30.67 3.77 1.34
N VAL A 322 30.24 2.82 0.53
CA VAL A 322 28.96 2.10 0.77
C VAL A 322 28.97 1.47 2.16
N ASN A 323 30.04 0.74 2.51
CA ASN A 323 30.16 0.10 3.82
C ASN A 323 30.18 1.11 4.97
N GLN A 324 30.85 2.24 4.78
CA GLN A 324 30.86 3.32 5.76
C GLN A 324 29.44 3.88 5.96
N TRP A 325 28.71 4.17 4.88
CA TRP A 325 27.35 4.73 4.96
C TRP A 325 26.34 3.75 5.59
N ILE A 326 26.48 2.44 5.37
CA ILE A 326 25.67 1.43 6.08
C ILE A 326 25.81 1.60 7.59
N GLY A 327 27.07 1.71 8.07
CA GLY A 327 27.32 1.93 9.51
C GLY A 327 26.77 3.24 10.04
N GLU A 328 26.81 4.32 9.27
CA GLU A 328 26.27 5.61 9.69
C GLU A 328 24.73 5.61 9.70
N VAL A 329 24.08 5.00 8.69
CA VAL A 329 22.62 4.84 8.63
C VAL A 329 22.10 4.01 9.81
N ALA A 330 22.80 2.93 10.17
CA ALA A 330 22.43 2.09 11.32
C ALA A 330 22.44 2.86 12.65
N LYS A 331 23.32 3.86 12.81
CA LYS A 331 23.35 4.70 14.03
C LYS A 331 22.07 5.52 14.23
N PHE A 332 21.34 5.83 13.16
CA PHE A 332 20.05 6.52 13.21
C PHE A 332 18.87 5.58 13.47
N ASN A 333 19.14 4.34 13.80
CA ASN A 333 18.14 3.29 14.03
C ASN A 333 17.31 2.94 12.79
N VAL A 334 17.89 3.09 11.60
CA VAL A 334 17.25 2.60 10.37
C VAL A 334 17.35 1.08 10.35
N PRO A 335 16.24 0.35 10.25
CA PRO A 335 16.25 -1.11 10.23
C PRO A 335 17.08 -1.67 9.06
N SER A 336 17.88 -2.70 9.32
CA SER A 336 18.74 -3.31 8.30
C SER A 336 17.97 -3.88 7.11
N HIS A 337 16.76 -4.39 7.33
CA HIS A 337 15.89 -4.92 6.27
C HIS A 337 15.28 -3.84 5.37
N LYS A 338 15.39 -2.55 5.77
CA LYS A 338 14.98 -1.39 4.97
C LYS A 338 16.18 -0.70 4.29
N THR A 339 17.39 -1.25 4.45
CA THR A 339 18.62 -0.73 3.84
C THR A 339 19.06 -1.64 2.69
N TYR A 340 19.02 -1.11 1.49
CA TYR A 340 19.34 -1.81 0.25
C TYR A 340 20.71 -1.37 -0.28
N VAL A 341 21.58 -2.33 -0.55
CA VAL A 341 22.94 -2.07 -1.03
C VAL A 341 23.06 -2.47 -2.50
N VAL A 342 23.44 -1.51 -3.34
CA VAL A 342 23.55 -1.66 -4.79
C VAL A 342 24.98 -1.41 -5.25
N ASN A 343 25.71 -2.48 -5.47
CA ASN A 343 27.07 -2.45 -5.99
C ASN A 343 27.40 -3.70 -6.82
N GLY A 344 28.57 -3.76 -7.42
CA GLY A 344 28.99 -4.89 -8.24
C GLY A 344 29.20 -6.22 -7.51
N GLN A 345 29.14 -6.23 -6.18
CA GLN A 345 29.40 -7.41 -5.33
C GLN A 345 28.13 -7.96 -4.69
N THR A 346 26.99 -7.24 -4.75
CA THR A 346 25.72 -7.65 -4.15
C THR A 346 24.73 -8.14 -5.20
N ASP A 347 23.91 -9.13 -4.84
CA ASP A 347 22.76 -9.54 -5.64
C ASP A 347 21.53 -8.65 -5.31
N TRP A 348 21.65 -7.39 -5.70
CA TRP A 348 20.65 -6.36 -5.39
C TRP A 348 19.38 -6.41 -6.27
N ARG A 349 19.47 -7.05 -7.45
CA ARG A 349 18.36 -7.06 -8.41
C ARG A 349 17.09 -7.63 -7.81
N LYS A 350 17.20 -8.77 -7.15
CA LYS A 350 16.06 -9.42 -6.50
C LYS A 350 15.43 -8.52 -5.43
N SER A 351 16.24 -7.96 -4.54
CA SER A 351 15.77 -7.12 -3.43
C SER A 351 15.14 -5.81 -3.91
N LEU A 352 15.72 -5.15 -4.92
CA LEU A 352 15.12 -3.92 -5.48
C LEU A 352 13.90 -4.19 -6.33
N THR A 353 13.84 -5.31 -7.05
CA THR A 353 12.61 -5.71 -7.76
C THR A 353 11.48 -5.92 -6.75
N GLN A 354 11.76 -6.53 -5.61
CA GLN A 354 10.81 -6.70 -4.53
C GLN A 354 10.33 -5.36 -3.98
N LEU A 355 11.26 -4.45 -3.67
CA LEU A 355 10.95 -3.09 -3.20
C LEU A 355 10.11 -2.33 -4.24
N SER A 356 10.54 -2.31 -5.51
CA SER A 356 9.80 -1.67 -6.61
C SER A 356 8.40 -2.26 -6.76
N THR A 357 8.26 -3.58 -6.65
CA THR A 357 6.96 -4.26 -6.68
C THR A 357 6.07 -3.78 -5.54
N VAL A 358 6.59 -3.73 -4.31
CA VAL A 358 5.83 -3.23 -3.14
C VAL A 358 5.38 -1.78 -3.36
N ILE A 359 6.26 -0.91 -3.86
CA ILE A 359 5.94 0.50 -4.15
C ILE A 359 4.90 0.59 -5.27
N LYS A 360 5.05 -0.16 -6.35
CA LYS A 360 4.09 -0.23 -7.46
C LYS A 360 2.72 -0.73 -7.02
N TRP A 361 2.67 -1.62 -6.04
CA TRP A 361 1.44 -2.12 -5.44
C TRP A 361 0.86 -1.15 -4.40
N GLY A 362 1.41 0.07 -4.32
CA GLY A 362 0.96 1.12 -3.42
C GLY A 362 1.32 0.88 -1.96
N GLY A 363 2.25 -0.03 -1.69
CA GLY A 363 2.84 -0.18 -0.36
C GLY A 363 3.65 1.06 -0.01
N THR A 364 3.46 1.58 1.20
CA THR A 364 4.36 2.57 1.78
C THR A 364 5.46 1.84 2.51
N GLN A 365 6.61 1.76 1.91
CA GLN A 365 7.78 1.26 2.59
C GLN A 365 8.82 2.35 2.64
N ASP A 366 9.27 2.66 3.85
CA ASP A 366 10.47 3.48 4.02
C ASP A 366 11.69 2.66 3.64
N PHE A 367 12.62 3.28 2.94
CA PHE A 367 13.84 2.62 2.51
C PHE A 367 15.03 3.55 2.42
N VAL A 368 16.20 2.98 2.58
CA VAL A 368 17.48 3.62 2.24
C VAL A 368 18.17 2.75 1.19
N ILE A 369 18.40 3.30 0.01
CA ILE A 369 19.22 2.66 -1.04
C ILE A 369 20.59 3.32 -1.01
N ILE A 370 21.65 2.52 -0.87
CA ILE A 370 23.04 2.99 -0.95
C ILE A 370 23.69 2.37 -2.18
N SER A 371 24.05 3.19 -3.15
CA SER A 371 24.59 2.72 -4.44
C SER A 371 25.91 3.39 -4.78
N THR A 372 26.76 2.65 -5.51
CA THR A 372 27.90 3.27 -6.19
C THR A 372 27.44 4.01 -7.45
N TYR A 373 28.16 5.06 -7.86
CA TYR A 373 27.88 5.77 -9.12
C TYR A 373 27.85 4.85 -10.34
N ASP A 374 28.71 3.83 -10.37
CA ASP A 374 28.76 2.89 -11.49
C ASP A 374 27.53 1.97 -11.54
N SER A 375 27.04 1.52 -10.38
CA SER A 375 25.82 0.73 -10.31
C SER A 375 24.57 1.55 -10.58
N PHE A 376 24.57 2.83 -10.20
CA PHE A 376 23.46 3.75 -10.49
C PHE A 376 23.25 3.99 -12.00
N LYS A 377 24.29 3.89 -12.82
CA LYS A 377 24.19 4.01 -14.29
C LYS A 377 23.51 2.80 -14.96
N ASN A 378 23.26 1.72 -14.23
CA ASN A 378 22.64 0.52 -14.79
C ASN A 378 21.19 0.81 -15.19
N PRO A 379 20.79 0.64 -16.47
CA PRO A 379 19.44 0.91 -16.93
C PRO A 379 18.37 0.17 -16.11
N TYR A 380 18.61 -1.09 -15.78
CA TYR A 380 17.68 -1.88 -14.96
C TYR A 380 17.47 -1.29 -13.55
N PHE A 381 18.51 -0.68 -12.97
CA PHE A 381 18.36 0.01 -11.68
C PHE A 381 17.52 1.27 -11.83
N LEU A 382 17.75 2.06 -12.88
CA LEU A 382 16.97 3.26 -13.16
C LEU A 382 15.49 2.93 -13.36
N ASP A 383 15.17 1.90 -14.15
CA ASP A 383 13.80 1.44 -14.39
C ASP A 383 13.07 1.01 -13.07
N LEU A 384 13.82 0.53 -12.08
CA LEU A 384 13.25 0.12 -10.79
C LEU A 384 12.94 1.29 -9.86
N ILE A 385 13.63 2.43 -10.01
CA ILE A 385 13.46 3.61 -9.13
C ILE A 385 12.64 4.73 -9.77
N GLU A 386 12.34 4.67 -11.06
CA GLU A 386 11.43 5.60 -11.79
C GLU A 386 9.95 5.32 -11.50
N VAL A 387 9.62 4.88 -10.31
CA VAL A 387 8.26 4.49 -9.91
C VAL A 387 7.49 5.65 -9.30
#